data_09823e65b8230c9c1e9e7d3c87e0c7bc
#
_entry.id   09823e65b8230c9c1e9e7d3c87e0c7bc
#
_cell.length_a   1.000
_cell.length_b   1.000
_cell.length_c   1.000
_cell.angle_alpha   90.00
_cell.angle_beta   90.00
_cell.angle_gamma   90.00
#
_symmetry.space_group_name_H-M   'P 1'
#
loop_
_entity.id
_entity.type
_entity.pdbx_description
1 polymer ?
#
loop_
_entity_poly.entity_id
_entity_poly.type
_entity_poly.pdbx_seq_one_letter_code
_entity_poly.pdbx_strand_id
1 'polypeptide(L)'
;MKQIGLRAHDLGTFNTIEELAVEVGRYGSSVPIQLALKKVLKQAPNADAYTQDFIVSIREALAAHGSYVGVFGCYINPVHPDKAVRDEHLRRFENHLKYAKLLGCPLVGTETGSLTPDCSYNHGTADPKVLDVFYRSIERLLEAAVKYDAIVGVEAVSKQHTISTIKRMANLVEKFDTPHLRVIYDPTNLVPWIGIPEQDGSCRAAPSLEAQKDFFCSALDAFGSKIAAIHVKDYRLNEQGFKIGDLTVGQGVLDWKFLFSELRRRNIEVPAQLEDLTVSTLVPYTHPRHQ
;
A
#
# COMPACT_ATOMS: atom_id res chain seq x y z
N MET A 1 11.26 -12.00 4.82
CA MET A 1 10.90 -11.05 3.74
C MET A 1 11.29 -11.71 2.43
N LYS A 2 10.32 -12.02 1.60
CA LYS A 2 10.59 -12.79 0.37
C LYS A 2 11.32 -11.97 -0.69
N GLN A 3 10.95 -10.71 -0.91
CA GLN A 3 11.53 -9.89 -1.97
C GLN A 3 11.31 -8.41 -1.71
N ILE A 4 12.27 -7.58 -2.11
CA ILE A 4 12.14 -6.13 -2.17
C ILE A 4 11.62 -5.78 -3.56
N GLY A 5 10.60 -4.97 -3.61
CA GLY A 5 9.96 -4.50 -4.83
C GLY A 5 9.91 -2.98 -4.92
N LEU A 6 9.20 -2.48 -5.91
CA LEU A 6 9.14 -1.06 -6.25
C LEU A 6 7.68 -0.61 -6.44
N ARG A 7 7.41 0.64 -6.09
CA ARG A 7 6.19 1.31 -6.53
C ARG A 7 6.39 1.78 -7.97
N ALA A 8 5.66 1.17 -8.92
CA ALA A 8 5.94 1.34 -10.34
C ALA A 8 5.89 2.80 -10.84
N HIS A 9 4.99 3.63 -10.29
CA HIS A 9 4.88 5.02 -10.74
C HIS A 9 5.97 5.95 -10.18
N ASP A 10 6.81 5.50 -9.24
CA ASP A 10 8.02 6.23 -8.85
C ASP A 10 9.10 6.18 -9.95
N LEU A 11 9.02 5.17 -10.83
CA LEU A 11 9.91 5.06 -11.98
C LEU A 11 9.52 6.00 -13.13
N GLY A 12 8.34 6.64 -13.04
CA GLY A 12 7.81 7.55 -14.04
C GLY A 12 6.54 7.06 -14.72
N THR A 13 6.23 7.66 -15.87
CA THR A 13 5.07 7.29 -16.71
C THR A 13 5.56 6.78 -18.07
N PHE A 14 4.96 5.70 -18.53
CA PHE A 14 5.36 4.97 -19.73
C PHE A 14 4.26 5.01 -20.80
N ASN A 15 4.64 4.81 -22.05
CA ASN A 15 3.63 4.70 -23.13
C ASN A 15 3.05 3.29 -23.20
N THR A 16 3.89 2.27 -22.91
CA THR A 16 3.50 0.85 -22.94
C THR A 16 3.92 0.12 -21.68
N ILE A 17 3.35 -1.05 -21.48
CA ILE A 17 3.72 -1.93 -20.37
C ILE A 17 5.12 -2.55 -20.57
N GLU A 18 5.53 -2.74 -21.80
CA GLU A 18 6.86 -3.23 -22.17
C GLU A 18 7.94 -2.25 -21.74
N GLU A 19 7.73 -0.94 -21.97
CA GLU A 19 8.65 0.10 -21.48
C GLU A 19 8.82 0.04 -19.97
N LEU A 20 7.72 -0.11 -19.21
CA LEU A 20 7.77 -0.30 -17.76
C LEU A 20 8.50 -1.59 -17.40
N ALA A 21 8.20 -2.71 -18.07
CA ALA A 21 8.79 -4.00 -17.76
C ALA A 21 10.31 -4.00 -17.96
N VAL A 22 10.79 -3.38 -19.04
CA VAL A 22 12.21 -3.15 -19.30
C VAL A 22 12.85 -2.34 -18.18
N GLU A 23 12.20 -1.25 -17.76
CA GLU A 23 12.72 -0.38 -16.68
C GLU A 23 12.81 -1.14 -15.36
N VAL A 24 11.75 -1.84 -14.95
CA VAL A 24 11.75 -2.63 -13.71
C VAL A 24 12.82 -3.73 -13.74
N GLY A 25 13.02 -4.38 -14.90
CA GLY A 25 14.01 -5.44 -15.06
C GLY A 25 15.47 -5.01 -14.79
N ARG A 26 15.76 -3.70 -14.80
CA ARG A 26 17.09 -3.16 -14.44
C ARG A 26 17.41 -3.31 -12.94
N TYR A 27 16.39 -3.49 -12.09
CA TYR A 27 16.56 -3.55 -10.64
C TYR A 27 16.67 -4.98 -10.09
N GLY A 28 16.63 -6.00 -10.94
CA GLY A 28 16.87 -7.38 -10.56
C GLY A 28 15.93 -8.39 -11.20
N SER A 29 16.05 -9.64 -10.78
CA SER A 29 15.15 -10.72 -11.15
C SER A 29 14.12 -10.96 -10.05
N SER A 30 12.89 -11.30 -10.43
CA SER A 30 11.78 -11.56 -9.49
C SER A 30 11.36 -10.33 -8.67
N VAL A 31 11.34 -9.13 -9.29
CA VAL A 31 10.99 -7.88 -8.63
C VAL A 31 9.45 -7.74 -8.53
N PRO A 32 8.84 -7.75 -7.33
CA PRO A 32 7.43 -7.44 -7.17
C PRO A 32 7.20 -5.94 -7.36
N ILE A 33 6.19 -5.56 -8.13
CA ILE A 33 5.83 -4.14 -8.26
C ILE A 33 4.43 -3.87 -7.70
N GLN A 34 4.26 -2.67 -7.15
CA GLN A 34 2.93 -2.10 -6.93
C GLN A 34 2.50 -1.39 -8.21
N LEU A 35 1.49 -1.93 -8.87
CA LEU A 35 1.04 -1.47 -10.18
C LEU A 35 -0.30 -0.72 -10.08
N ALA A 36 -0.28 0.59 -10.23
CA ALA A 36 -1.46 1.43 -10.42
C ALA A 36 -1.52 1.90 -11.87
N LEU A 37 -2.23 1.19 -12.74
CA LEU A 37 -2.21 1.38 -14.20
C LEU A 37 -2.40 2.83 -14.62
N LYS A 38 -3.37 3.54 -14.02
CA LYS A 38 -3.65 4.95 -14.33
C LYS A 38 -2.54 5.93 -13.93
N LYS A 39 -1.65 5.53 -13.01
CA LYS A 39 -0.52 6.36 -12.58
C LYS A 39 0.73 6.10 -13.40
N VAL A 40 0.82 4.91 -14.01
CA VAL A 40 2.04 4.44 -14.67
C VAL A 40 1.97 4.44 -16.20
N LEU A 41 0.77 4.25 -16.77
CA LEU A 41 0.57 4.28 -18.22
C LEU A 41 -0.15 5.56 -18.65
N LYS A 42 0.41 6.29 -19.62
CA LYS A 42 -0.17 7.53 -20.16
C LYS A 42 -1.58 7.32 -20.76
N GLN A 43 -1.81 6.16 -21.33
CA GLN A 43 -3.09 5.79 -21.98
C GLN A 43 -3.69 4.51 -21.38
N ALA A 44 -3.64 4.39 -20.04
CA ALA A 44 -4.29 3.27 -19.38
C ALA A 44 -5.81 3.27 -19.65
N PRO A 45 -6.42 2.14 -20.03
CA PRO A 45 -7.86 2.05 -20.17
C PRO A 45 -8.56 2.27 -18.83
N ASN A 46 -9.85 2.62 -18.86
CA ASN A 46 -10.68 2.58 -17.68
C ASN A 46 -10.89 1.12 -17.25
N ALA A 47 -11.10 0.89 -15.95
CA ALA A 47 -11.25 -0.47 -15.43
C ALA A 47 -12.44 -1.23 -16.06
N ASP A 48 -13.47 -0.54 -16.52
CA ASP A 48 -14.61 -1.12 -17.23
C ASP A 48 -14.23 -1.64 -18.63
N ALA A 49 -13.15 -1.12 -19.20
CA ALA A 49 -12.64 -1.52 -20.51
C ALA A 49 -11.50 -2.56 -20.42
N TYR A 50 -11.21 -3.10 -19.24
CA TYR A 50 -10.22 -4.17 -19.12
C TYR A 50 -10.72 -5.42 -19.84
N THR A 51 -9.85 -6.00 -20.65
CA THR A 51 -10.05 -7.30 -21.31
C THR A 51 -9.09 -8.34 -20.75
N GLN A 52 -9.39 -9.62 -20.95
CA GLN A 52 -8.49 -10.69 -20.56
C GLN A 52 -7.13 -10.56 -21.25
N ASP A 53 -7.13 -10.30 -22.56
CA ASP A 53 -5.89 -10.16 -23.35
C ASP A 53 -5.03 -9.02 -22.84
N PHE A 54 -5.63 -7.87 -22.52
CA PHE A 54 -4.90 -6.73 -21.94
C PHE A 54 -4.25 -7.09 -20.60
N ILE A 55 -4.96 -7.77 -19.70
CA ILE A 55 -4.43 -8.15 -18.39
C ILE A 55 -3.35 -9.23 -18.52
N VAL A 56 -3.53 -10.19 -19.43
CA VAL A 56 -2.52 -11.22 -19.73
C VAL A 56 -1.27 -10.59 -20.31
N SER A 57 -1.39 -9.64 -21.26
CA SER A 57 -0.22 -8.96 -21.82
C SER A 57 0.61 -8.24 -20.77
N ILE A 58 -0.02 -7.61 -19.76
CA ILE A 58 0.71 -7.01 -18.63
C ILE A 58 1.52 -8.06 -17.88
N ARG A 59 0.89 -9.17 -17.49
CA ARG A 59 1.55 -10.25 -16.76
C ARG A 59 2.73 -10.80 -17.55
N GLU A 60 2.56 -11.05 -18.83
CA GLU A 60 3.58 -11.66 -19.70
C GLU A 60 4.75 -10.71 -19.95
N ALA A 61 4.48 -9.42 -20.22
CA ALA A 61 5.53 -8.42 -20.39
C ALA A 61 6.40 -8.29 -19.12
N LEU A 62 5.78 -8.22 -17.94
CA LEU A 62 6.53 -8.15 -16.67
C LEU A 62 7.33 -9.43 -16.43
N ALA A 63 6.75 -10.60 -16.66
CA ALA A 63 7.42 -11.89 -16.47
C ALA A 63 8.63 -12.06 -17.41
N ALA A 64 8.52 -11.61 -18.67
CA ALA A 64 9.63 -11.65 -19.64
C ALA A 64 10.85 -10.85 -19.18
N HIS A 65 10.67 -9.86 -18.30
CA HIS A 65 11.74 -9.02 -17.75
C HIS A 65 12.02 -9.31 -16.25
N GLY A 66 11.61 -10.49 -15.74
CA GLY A 66 11.91 -10.93 -14.39
C GLY A 66 11.18 -10.12 -13.31
N SER A 67 9.98 -9.64 -13.59
CA SER A 67 9.17 -8.90 -12.63
C SER A 67 7.73 -9.44 -12.58
N TYR A 68 6.97 -9.05 -11.56
CA TYR A 68 5.57 -9.42 -11.41
C TYR A 68 4.83 -8.41 -10.53
N VAL A 69 3.50 -8.43 -10.60
CA VAL A 69 2.69 -7.56 -9.75
C VAL A 69 2.59 -8.15 -8.35
N GLY A 70 3.04 -7.44 -7.34
CA GLY A 70 2.92 -7.80 -5.92
C GLY A 70 1.69 -7.16 -5.25
N VAL A 71 1.30 -5.95 -5.71
CA VAL A 71 0.05 -5.28 -5.34
C VAL A 71 -0.57 -4.65 -6.58
N PHE A 72 -1.82 -4.99 -6.88
CA PHE A 72 -2.58 -4.32 -7.93
C PHE A 72 -3.28 -3.09 -7.34
N GLY A 73 -2.69 -1.91 -7.52
CA GLY A 73 -3.16 -0.66 -6.92
C GLY A 73 -4.42 -0.12 -7.58
N CYS A 74 -5.49 0.03 -6.82
CA CYS A 74 -6.72 0.67 -7.22
C CYS A 74 -7.18 1.67 -6.16
N TYR A 75 -6.57 2.85 -6.15
CA TYR A 75 -6.87 3.88 -5.16
C TYR A 75 -8.27 4.47 -5.40
N ILE A 76 -9.13 4.26 -4.41
CA ILE A 76 -10.51 4.75 -4.38
C ILE A 76 -10.78 5.51 -3.09
N ASN A 77 -11.87 6.27 -3.06
CA ASN A 77 -12.41 6.80 -1.81
C ASN A 77 -13.68 6.03 -1.40
N PRO A 78 -13.58 4.99 -0.54
CA PRO A 78 -14.71 4.15 -0.15
C PRO A 78 -15.71 4.86 0.76
N VAL A 79 -15.41 6.08 1.20
CA VAL A 79 -16.29 6.93 2.01
C VAL A 79 -16.62 8.26 1.33
N HIS A 80 -16.41 8.35 0.01
CA HIS A 80 -16.71 9.57 -0.73
C HIS A 80 -18.10 10.10 -0.37
N PRO A 81 -18.27 11.41 -0.06
CA PRO A 81 -19.52 11.97 0.43
C PRO A 81 -20.66 11.82 -0.59
N ASP A 82 -20.38 12.00 -1.88
CA ASP A 82 -21.32 11.70 -2.94
C ASP A 82 -21.43 10.19 -3.14
N LYS A 83 -22.65 9.66 -2.96
CA LYS A 83 -22.92 8.23 -3.09
C LYS A 83 -22.71 7.71 -4.51
N ALA A 84 -23.06 8.47 -5.53
CA ALA A 84 -22.92 8.03 -6.92
C ALA A 84 -21.43 7.89 -7.31
N VAL A 85 -20.60 8.85 -6.91
CA VAL A 85 -19.14 8.79 -7.08
C VAL A 85 -18.54 7.64 -6.26
N ARG A 86 -19.01 7.42 -5.04
CA ARG A 86 -18.57 6.30 -4.21
C ARG A 86 -18.91 4.96 -4.87
N ASP A 87 -20.11 4.80 -5.39
CA ASP A 87 -20.54 3.57 -6.08
C ASP A 87 -19.70 3.31 -7.35
N GLU A 88 -19.31 4.35 -8.08
CA GLU A 88 -18.38 4.24 -9.20
C GLU A 88 -16.98 3.80 -8.75
N HIS A 89 -16.48 4.38 -7.67
CA HIS A 89 -15.21 3.98 -7.08
C HIS A 89 -15.21 2.49 -6.69
N LEU A 90 -16.27 2.02 -6.03
CA LEU A 90 -16.40 0.62 -5.64
C LEU A 90 -16.48 -0.29 -6.87
N ARG A 91 -17.26 0.07 -7.91
CA ARG A 91 -17.35 -0.67 -9.17
C ARG A 91 -15.98 -0.74 -9.88
N ARG A 92 -15.21 0.34 -9.85
CA ARG A 92 -13.83 0.33 -10.38
C ARG A 92 -12.94 -0.67 -9.64
N PHE A 93 -13.06 -0.74 -8.32
CA PHE A 93 -12.33 -1.70 -7.50
C PHE A 93 -12.78 -3.15 -7.76
N GLU A 94 -14.08 -3.38 -7.88
CA GLU A 94 -14.65 -4.69 -8.25
C GLU A 94 -14.11 -5.19 -9.60
N ASN A 95 -13.91 -4.29 -10.57
CA ASN A 95 -13.28 -4.64 -11.85
C ASN A 95 -11.80 -5.02 -11.68
N HIS A 96 -11.06 -4.40 -10.77
CA HIS A 96 -9.69 -4.83 -10.44
C HIS A 96 -9.71 -6.22 -9.79
N LEU A 97 -10.60 -6.48 -8.84
CA LEU A 97 -10.76 -7.80 -8.22
C LEU A 97 -11.08 -8.89 -9.25
N LYS A 98 -11.94 -8.60 -10.23
CA LYS A 98 -12.29 -9.52 -11.31
C LYS A 98 -11.08 -10.01 -12.11
N TYR A 99 -10.09 -9.17 -12.30
CA TYR A 99 -8.92 -9.46 -13.11
C TYR A 99 -7.64 -9.76 -12.30
N ALA A 100 -7.69 -9.61 -10.99
CA ALA A 100 -6.53 -9.74 -10.11
C ALA A 100 -5.84 -11.12 -10.25
N LYS A 101 -6.62 -12.20 -10.22
CA LYS A 101 -6.10 -13.56 -10.37
C LYS A 101 -5.47 -13.81 -11.75
N LEU A 102 -6.07 -13.29 -12.80
CA LEU A 102 -5.56 -13.41 -14.18
C LEU A 102 -4.25 -12.64 -14.35
N LEU A 103 -4.10 -11.50 -13.66
CA LEU A 103 -2.87 -10.71 -13.59
C LEU A 103 -1.74 -11.48 -12.84
N GLY A 104 -2.07 -12.51 -12.09
CA GLY A 104 -1.14 -13.24 -11.22
C GLY A 104 -0.94 -12.57 -9.85
N CYS A 105 -1.75 -11.56 -9.50
CA CYS A 105 -1.71 -10.85 -8.24
C CYS A 105 -3.12 -10.79 -7.63
N PRO A 106 -3.49 -11.67 -6.71
CA PRO A 106 -4.83 -11.65 -6.11
C PRO A 106 -5.08 -10.43 -5.22
N LEU A 107 -4.03 -9.73 -4.75
CA LEU A 107 -4.10 -8.60 -3.84
C LEU A 107 -4.38 -7.30 -4.58
N VAL A 108 -5.57 -6.73 -4.40
CA VAL A 108 -5.95 -5.40 -4.89
C VAL A 108 -5.90 -4.42 -3.73
N GLY A 109 -5.07 -3.37 -3.85
CA GLY A 109 -4.77 -2.43 -2.78
C GLY A 109 -5.45 -1.09 -2.90
N THR A 110 -5.91 -0.53 -1.76
CA THR A 110 -6.39 0.85 -1.63
C THR A 110 -6.18 1.39 -0.22
N GLU A 111 -6.12 2.69 -0.11
CA GLU A 111 -6.27 3.41 1.15
C GLU A 111 -7.74 3.48 1.57
N THR A 112 -8.01 4.00 2.77
CA THR A 112 -9.36 3.92 3.38
C THR A 112 -10.21 5.18 3.26
N GLY A 113 -9.70 6.19 2.54
CA GLY A 113 -10.44 7.38 2.15
C GLY A 113 -10.87 8.32 3.26
N SER A 114 -11.39 9.47 2.85
CA SER A 114 -11.88 10.53 3.74
C SER A 114 -13.17 11.17 3.23
N LEU A 115 -13.76 12.07 4.01
CA LEU A 115 -14.95 12.84 3.61
C LEU A 115 -14.68 13.91 2.54
N THR A 116 -13.44 14.15 2.15
CA THR A 116 -13.12 15.03 1.03
C THR A 116 -12.99 14.22 -0.28
N PRO A 117 -13.44 14.77 -1.41
CA PRO A 117 -13.38 14.08 -2.70
C PRO A 117 -11.95 13.62 -3.09
N ASP A 118 -10.94 14.40 -2.76
CA ASP A 118 -9.53 14.16 -3.04
C ASP A 118 -8.78 13.35 -1.95
N CYS A 119 -9.52 12.79 -0.98
CA CYS A 119 -8.98 12.09 0.18
C CYS A 119 -8.10 12.95 1.10
N SER A 120 -8.13 14.27 1.01
CA SER A 120 -7.43 15.15 1.96
C SER A 120 -8.04 15.09 3.36
N TYR A 121 -7.37 15.72 4.33
CA TYR A 121 -7.83 15.72 5.70
C TYR A 121 -9.19 16.41 5.88
N ASN A 122 -10.07 15.74 6.62
CA ASN A 122 -11.34 16.29 7.10
C ASN A 122 -11.60 15.79 8.54
N HIS A 123 -11.84 16.71 9.46
CA HIS A 123 -12.06 16.37 10.88
C HIS A 123 -13.27 15.41 11.08
N GLY A 124 -14.29 15.50 10.23
CA GLY A 124 -15.46 14.62 10.26
C GLY A 124 -15.18 13.17 9.83
N THR A 125 -14.05 12.90 9.18
CA THR A 125 -13.66 11.53 8.77
C THR A 125 -13.53 10.58 9.96
N ALA A 126 -13.24 11.12 11.16
CA ALA A 126 -13.16 10.32 12.37
C ALA A 126 -14.52 9.89 12.96
N ASP A 127 -15.65 10.45 12.47
CA ASP A 127 -17.00 10.17 12.98
C ASP A 127 -17.35 8.67 12.81
N PRO A 128 -17.94 8.02 13.83
CA PRO A 128 -18.43 6.64 13.76
C PRO A 128 -19.35 6.38 12.56
N LYS A 129 -20.17 7.35 12.15
CA LYS A 129 -21.04 7.21 10.97
C LYS A 129 -20.26 7.06 9.67
N VAL A 130 -19.10 7.69 9.57
CA VAL A 130 -18.20 7.53 8.40
C VAL A 130 -17.56 6.14 8.40
N LEU A 131 -17.20 5.65 9.59
CA LEU A 131 -16.71 4.28 9.75
C LEU A 131 -17.77 3.25 9.35
N ASP A 132 -19.06 3.48 9.63
CA ASP A 132 -20.16 2.61 9.18
C ASP A 132 -20.30 2.63 7.65
N VAL A 133 -20.11 3.79 7.01
CA VAL A 133 -20.08 3.87 5.54
C VAL A 133 -18.92 3.07 4.98
N PHE A 134 -17.75 3.19 5.58
CA PHE A 134 -16.56 2.43 5.21
C PHE A 134 -16.81 0.92 5.32
N TYR A 135 -17.35 0.46 6.43
CA TYR A 135 -17.64 -0.97 6.62
C TYR A 135 -18.60 -1.52 5.56
N ARG A 136 -19.69 -0.79 5.22
CA ARG A 136 -20.59 -1.20 4.12
C ARG A 136 -19.88 -1.25 2.77
N SER A 137 -18.96 -0.32 2.52
CA SER A 137 -18.15 -0.34 1.30
C SER A 137 -17.23 -1.56 1.26
N ILE A 138 -16.59 -1.91 2.38
CA ILE A 138 -15.73 -3.10 2.48
C ILE A 138 -16.56 -4.38 2.34
N GLU A 139 -17.75 -4.48 2.96
CA GLU A 139 -18.66 -5.63 2.78
C GLU A 139 -18.93 -5.90 1.30
N ARG A 140 -19.32 -4.87 0.53
CA ARG A 140 -19.54 -4.97 -0.92
C ARG A 140 -18.28 -5.43 -1.67
N LEU A 141 -17.10 -4.91 -1.33
CA LEU A 141 -15.85 -5.31 -1.98
C LEU A 141 -15.47 -6.75 -1.61
N LEU A 142 -15.77 -7.22 -0.39
CA LEU A 142 -15.51 -8.58 0.04
C LEU A 142 -16.43 -9.59 -0.68
N GLU A 143 -17.68 -9.24 -0.95
CA GLU A 143 -18.56 -10.07 -1.79
C GLU A 143 -17.95 -10.28 -3.18
N ALA A 144 -17.42 -9.23 -3.79
CA ALA A 144 -16.72 -9.33 -5.07
C ALA A 144 -15.40 -10.12 -4.95
N ALA A 145 -14.65 -9.93 -3.86
CA ALA A 145 -13.40 -10.64 -3.62
C ALA A 145 -13.62 -12.16 -3.50
N VAL A 146 -14.64 -12.58 -2.76
CA VAL A 146 -15.07 -13.99 -2.68
C VAL A 146 -15.44 -14.53 -4.07
N LYS A 147 -16.26 -13.79 -4.82
CA LYS A 147 -16.70 -14.19 -6.16
C LYS A 147 -15.54 -14.44 -7.13
N TYR A 148 -14.49 -13.62 -7.05
CA TYR A 148 -13.36 -13.67 -7.99
C TYR A 148 -12.10 -14.34 -7.41
N ASP A 149 -12.19 -14.89 -6.22
CA ASP A 149 -11.06 -15.51 -5.50
C ASP A 149 -9.86 -14.53 -5.41
N ALA A 150 -10.17 -13.30 -5.00
CA ALA A 150 -9.23 -12.20 -4.87
C ALA A 150 -9.19 -11.67 -3.43
N ILE A 151 -8.33 -10.69 -3.17
CA ILE A 151 -8.07 -10.15 -1.83
C ILE A 151 -8.19 -8.63 -1.88
N VAL A 152 -8.96 -8.07 -0.97
CA VAL A 152 -9.01 -6.63 -0.68
C VAL A 152 -7.87 -6.30 0.27
N GLY A 153 -6.91 -5.51 -0.20
CA GLY A 153 -5.82 -4.96 0.61
C GLY A 153 -6.13 -3.54 1.06
N VAL A 154 -6.09 -3.29 2.35
CA VAL A 154 -6.36 -1.96 2.92
C VAL A 154 -5.14 -1.39 3.61
N GLU A 155 -4.90 -0.10 3.37
CA GLU A 155 -3.81 0.67 3.94
C GLU A 155 -4.35 1.78 4.84
N ALA A 156 -3.84 1.87 6.07
CA ALA A 156 -4.19 2.91 7.02
C ALA A 156 -3.38 4.18 6.77
N VAL A 157 -4.04 5.35 6.91
CA VAL A 157 -3.36 6.66 6.88
C VAL A 157 -3.76 7.46 8.12
N SER A 158 -2.79 7.73 8.99
CA SER A 158 -3.00 8.40 10.27
C SER A 158 -3.71 9.75 10.11
N LYS A 159 -4.72 9.97 10.96
CA LYS A 159 -5.54 11.19 11.07
C LYS A 159 -6.32 11.54 9.80
N GLN A 160 -5.80 11.30 8.62
CA GLN A 160 -6.38 11.71 7.35
C GLN A 160 -7.53 10.81 6.90
N HIS A 161 -7.36 9.50 7.04
CA HIS A 161 -8.31 8.52 6.52
C HIS A 161 -9.17 7.86 7.60
N THR A 162 -10.19 7.12 7.15
CA THR A 162 -11.17 6.44 8.02
C THR A 162 -10.50 5.42 8.94
N ILE A 163 -9.59 4.60 8.42
CA ILE A 163 -8.73 3.75 9.23
C ILE A 163 -7.41 4.48 9.45
N SER A 164 -7.28 5.09 10.62
CA SER A 164 -6.21 6.04 10.92
C SER A 164 -5.36 5.66 12.14
N THR A 165 -5.61 4.50 12.74
CA THR A 165 -4.89 4.03 13.93
C THR A 165 -4.73 2.52 13.91
N ILE A 166 -3.73 2.02 14.66
CA ILE A 166 -3.52 0.57 14.90
C ILE A 166 -4.81 -0.07 15.41
N LYS A 167 -5.50 0.56 16.37
CA LYS A 167 -6.75 0.05 16.95
C LYS A 167 -7.87 -0.05 15.90
N ARG A 168 -8.02 0.94 15.02
CA ARG A 168 -9.05 0.89 13.96
C ARG A 168 -8.76 -0.21 12.94
N MET A 169 -7.48 -0.42 12.61
CA MET A 169 -7.08 -1.52 11.72
C MET A 169 -7.33 -2.88 12.39
N ALA A 170 -6.98 -3.03 13.67
CA ALA A 170 -7.28 -4.25 14.42
C ALA A 170 -8.77 -4.58 14.44
N ASN A 171 -9.61 -3.58 14.76
CA ASN A 171 -11.07 -3.74 14.77
C ASN A 171 -11.61 -4.11 13.37
N LEU A 172 -11.03 -3.57 12.30
CA LEU A 172 -11.43 -3.89 10.93
C LEU A 172 -11.16 -5.36 10.60
N VAL A 173 -9.95 -5.84 10.87
CA VAL A 173 -9.56 -7.23 10.53
C VAL A 173 -10.21 -8.26 11.46
N GLU A 174 -10.57 -7.87 12.67
CA GLU A 174 -11.37 -8.68 13.60
C GLU A 174 -12.83 -8.76 13.15
N LYS A 175 -13.44 -7.61 12.78
CA LYS A 175 -14.83 -7.55 12.30
C LYS A 175 -15.06 -8.40 11.05
N PHE A 176 -14.12 -8.36 10.11
CA PHE A 176 -14.17 -9.09 8.86
C PHE A 176 -13.12 -10.21 8.84
N ASP A 177 -13.21 -11.14 9.76
CA ASP A 177 -12.27 -12.26 9.87
C ASP A 177 -12.40 -13.23 8.67
N THR A 178 -11.83 -12.83 7.54
CA THR A 178 -11.90 -13.53 6.26
C THR A 178 -10.52 -13.62 5.61
N PRO A 179 -10.24 -14.67 4.80
CA PRO A 179 -9.01 -14.72 3.99
C PRO A 179 -8.99 -13.65 2.87
N HIS A 180 -10.12 -13.05 2.53
CA HIS A 180 -10.25 -12.07 1.45
C HIS A 180 -9.99 -10.62 1.87
N LEU A 181 -9.75 -10.34 3.18
CA LEU A 181 -9.29 -9.05 3.68
C LEU A 181 -7.87 -9.15 4.21
N ARG A 182 -6.99 -8.29 3.75
CA ARG A 182 -5.59 -8.21 4.21
C ARG A 182 -5.16 -6.77 4.40
N VAL A 183 -4.07 -6.59 5.14
CA VAL A 183 -3.47 -5.30 5.43
C VAL A 183 -2.28 -5.08 4.51
N ILE A 184 -2.23 -3.91 3.88
CA ILE A 184 -1.00 -3.33 3.34
C ILE A 184 -0.45 -2.47 4.44
N TYR A 185 0.67 -2.89 5.04
CA TYR A 185 1.25 -2.20 6.18
C TYR A 185 2.23 -1.14 5.73
N ASP A 186 1.84 0.12 5.87
CA ASP A 186 2.72 1.28 5.74
C ASP A 186 2.92 1.90 7.12
N PRO A 187 4.03 1.62 7.80
CA PRO A 187 4.29 2.20 9.11
C PRO A 187 4.40 3.72 9.06
N THR A 188 4.96 4.28 7.98
CA THR A 188 5.09 5.74 7.81
C THR A 188 3.73 6.41 7.72
N ASN A 189 2.80 5.87 6.93
CA ASN A 189 1.44 6.40 6.84
C ASN A 189 0.70 6.28 8.17
N LEU A 190 0.97 5.25 8.94
CA LEU A 190 0.32 5.02 10.24
C LEU A 190 0.90 5.88 11.37
N VAL A 191 2.15 6.38 11.25
CA VAL A 191 2.73 7.33 12.22
C VAL A 191 1.85 8.57 12.36
N PRO A 192 1.51 9.01 13.61
CA PRO A 192 0.78 10.25 13.85
C PRO A 192 1.44 11.48 13.21
N TRP A 193 0.67 12.50 12.92
CA TRP A 193 1.19 13.73 12.30
C TRP A 193 2.25 14.47 13.12
N ILE A 194 2.29 14.24 14.42
CA ILE A 194 3.27 14.83 15.36
C ILE A 194 4.42 13.86 15.69
N GLY A 195 4.51 12.72 14.98
CA GLY A 195 5.52 11.69 15.20
C GLY A 195 5.07 10.56 16.12
N ILE A 196 5.97 9.60 16.34
CA ILE A 196 5.75 8.49 17.28
C ILE A 196 5.89 9.04 18.71
N PRO A 197 4.86 8.84 19.58
CA PRO A 197 4.93 9.32 20.96
C PRO A 197 5.92 8.49 21.78
N GLU A 198 6.66 9.16 22.65
CA GLU A 198 7.44 8.55 23.73
C GLU A 198 6.51 8.01 24.83
N GLN A 199 7.03 7.26 25.78
CA GLN A 199 6.25 6.71 26.90
C GLN A 199 5.57 7.77 27.76
N ASP A 200 6.17 8.96 27.88
CA ASP A 200 5.58 10.10 28.58
C ASP A 200 4.55 10.90 27.74
N GLY A 201 4.26 10.44 26.52
CA GLY A 201 3.35 11.08 25.56
C GLY A 201 3.95 12.24 24.79
N SER A 202 5.19 12.64 25.05
CA SER A 202 5.89 13.67 24.25
C SER A 202 6.24 13.13 22.86
N CYS A 203 6.49 14.00 21.90
CA CYS A 203 6.98 13.65 20.58
C CYS A 203 8.31 14.34 20.32
N ARG A 204 9.25 13.62 19.73
CA ARG A 204 10.60 14.12 19.37
C ARG A 204 10.79 14.07 17.86
N ALA A 205 11.68 14.94 17.38
CA ALA A 205 12.06 14.96 15.96
C ALA A 205 12.62 13.60 15.50
N ALA A 206 13.39 12.93 16.36
CA ALA A 206 13.80 11.53 16.23
C ALA A 206 13.29 10.78 17.46
N PRO A 207 12.26 9.90 17.30
CA PRO A 207 11.74 9.11 18.41
C PRO A 207 12.79 8.13 18.93
N SER A 208 12.72 7.81 20.23
CA SER A 208 13.62 6.83 20.84
C SER A 208 13.45 5.45 20.18
N LEU A 209 14.49 4.62 20.26
CA LEU A 209 14.40 3.24 19.77
C LEU A 209 13.31 2.45 20.51
N GLU A 210 13.06 2.75 21.78
CA GLU A 210 12.01 2.12 22.57
C GLU A 210 10.62 2.51 22.07
N ALA A 211 10.35 3.80 21.85
CA ALA A 211 9.09 4.27 21.29
C ALA A 211 8.80 3.66 19.89
N GLN A 212 9.84 3.55 19.05
CA GLN A 212 9.69 2.91 17.74
C GLN A 212 9.40 1.40 17.87
N LYS A 213 10.07 0.69 18.79
CA LYS A 213 9.80 -0.73 19.07
C LYS A 213 8.37 -0.94 19.53
N ASP A 214 7.90 -0.12 20.47
CA ASP A 214 6.53 -0.19 20.97
C ASP A 214 5.51 0.06 19.86
N PHE A 215 5.75 1.05 19.01
CA PHE A 215 4.90 1.35 17.87
C PHE A 215 4.82 0.18 16.87
N PHE A 216 5.96 -0.36 16.43
CA PHE A 216 6.00 -1.47 15.49
C PHE A 216 5.43 -2.76 16.09
N CYS A 217 5.82 -3.11 17.33
CA CYS A 217 5.31 -4.31 17.99
C CYS A 217 3.80 -4.22 18.18
N SER A 218 3.26 -3.07 18.60
CA SER A 218 1.81 -2.88 18.75
C SER A 218 1.05 -3.14 17.45
N ALA A 219 1.56 -2.69 16.30
CA ALA A 219 0.97 -2.93 15.00
C ALA A 219 1.05 -4.43 14.61
N LEU A 220 2.22 -5.04 14.80
CA LEU A 220 2.44 -6.45 14.46
C LEU A 220 1.66 -7.40 15.37
N ASP A 221 1.46 -7.06 16.65
CA ASP A 221 0.62 -7.81 17.58
C ASP A 221 -0.86 -7.71 17.20
N ALA A 222 -1.29 -6.52 16.76
CA ALA A 222 -2.69 -6.23 16.45
C ALA A 222 -3.17 -6.86 15.13
N PHE A 223 -2.35 -6.84 14.08
CA PHE A 223 -2.76 -7.30 12.76
C PHE A 223 -1.64 -7.95 11.93
N GLY A 224 -0.52 -8.31 12.52
CA GLY A 224 0.65 -8.86 11.81
C GLY A 224 0.33 -10.09 10.96
N SER A 225 -0.51 -11.01 11.45
CA SER A 225 -0.95 -12.21 10.73
C SER A 225 -1.83 -11.92 9.50
N LYS A 226 -2.33 -10.69 9.38
CA LYS A 226 -3.17 -10.24 8.25
C LYS A 226 -2.39 -9.41 7.23
N ILE A 227 -1.12 -9.11 7.47
CA ILE A 227 -0.28 -8.35 6.53
C ILE A 227 -0.05 -9.19 5.26
N ALA A 228 -0.25 -8.58 4.10
CA ALA A 228 0.00 -9.19 2.79
C ALA A 228 1.05 -8.44 1.96
N ALA A 229 1.31 -7.18 2.27
CA ALA A 229 2.38 -6.37 1.67
C ALA A 229 2.83 -5.30 2.65
N ILE A 230 4.03 -4.77 2.45
CA ILE A 230 4.59 -3.69 3.26
C ILE A 230 5.06 -2.58 2.31
N HIS A 231 4.69 -1.34 2.61
CA HIS A 231 5.27 -0.16 1.97
C HIS A 231 6.46 0.33 2.78
N VAL A 232 7.54 0.64 2.10
CA VAL A 232 8.83 0.98 2.71
C VAL A 232 9.25 2.36 2.26
N LYS A 233 8.98 3.34 3.11
CA LYS A 233 9.38 4.73 2.99
C LYS A 233 9.65 5.31 4.36
N ASP A 234 10.09 6.54 4.45
CA ASP A 234 10.50 7.13 5.72
C ASP A 234 9.77 8.45 5.99
N TYR A 235 9.96 8.97 7.20
CA TYR A 235 9.46 10.29 7.57
C TYR A 235 10.46 11.04 8.44
N ARG A 236 10.27 12.34 8.53
CA ARG A 236 10.85 13.22 9.54
C ARG A 236 9.80 14.23 9.99
N LEU A 237 10.05 14.90 11.10
CA LEU A 237 9.27 16.08 11.47
C LEU A 237 9.92 17.34 10.87
N ASN A 238 9.08 18.27 10.40
CA ASN A 238 9.53 19.58 9.99
C ASN A 238 9.80 20.48 11.22
N GLU A 239 10.24 21.72 11.00
CA GLU A 239 10.54 22.70 12.05
C GLU A 239 9.33 23.02 12.95
N GLN A 240 8.11 22.84 12.44
CA GLN A 240 6.86 23.03 13.18
C GLN A 240 6.41 21.77 13.94
N GLY A 241 7.18 20.69 13.90
CA GLY A 241 6.88 19.43 14.57
C GLY A 241 5.84 18.55 13.85
N PHE A 242 5.59 18.78 12.57
CA PHE A 242 4.67 17.97 11.77
C PHE A 242 5.40 17.01 10.83
N LYS A 243 4.80 15.84 10.64
CA LYS A 243 5.32 14.76 9.78
C LYS A 243 5.40 15.20 8.31
N ILE A 244 6.57 14.97 7.72
CA ILE A 244 6.79 14.88 6.27
C ILE A 244 7.04 13.40 6.00
N GLY A 245 6.12 12.74 5.27
CA GLY A 245 6.04 11.28 5.15
C GLY A 245 6.48 10.70 3.81
N ASP A 246 6.97 11.54 2.87
CA ASP A 246 7.32 11.10 1.51
C ASP A 246 8.84 11.13 1.33
N LEU A 247 9.53 10.35 2.15
CA LEU A 247 10.98 10.22 2.12
C LEU A 247 11.38 8.81 1.73
N THR A 248 12.39 8.70 0.88
CA THR A 248 13.05 7.43 0.60
C THR A 248 13.54 6.80 1.91
N VAL A 249 13.42 5.50 2.04
CA VAL A 249 13.90 4.73 3.20
C VAL A 249 15.35 5.07 3.55
N GLY A 250 15.62 5.31 4.83
CA GLY A 250 16.94 5.72 5.35
C GLY A 250 17.22 7.22 5.28
N GLN A 251 16.33 8.03 4.73
CA GLN A 251 16.42 9.51 4.78
C GLN A 251 15.62 10.12 5.93
N GLY A 252 14.91 9.32 6.69
CA GLY A 252 14.12 9.70 7.83
C GLY A 252 14.62 9.09 9.14
N VAL A 253 13.68 8.77 10.03
CA VAL A 253 13.98 8.38 11.41
C VAL A 253 13.55 6.97 11.81
N LEU A 254 12.89 6.20 10.91
CA LEU A 254 12.39 4.87 11.24
C LEU A 254 13.51 3.82 11.33
N ASP A 255 13.48 3.00 12.37
CA ASP A 255 14.37 1.83 12.51
C ASP A 255 13.86 0.64 11.69
N TRP A 256 14.07 0.72 10.39
CA TRP A 256 13.73 -0.34 9.44
C TRP A 256 14.44 -1.66 9.71
N LYS A 257 15.65 -1.61 10.30
CA LYS A 257 16.40 -2.83 10.67
C LYS A 257 15.66 -3.61 11.76
N PHE A 258 15.16 -2.89 12.77
CA PHE A 258 14.37 -3.50 13.82
C PHE A 258 13.06 -4.06 13.25
N LEU A 259 12.29 -3.29 12.46
CA LEU A 259 11.02 -3.76 11.90
C LEU A 259 11.23 -5.03 11.06
N PHE A 260 12.22 -5.06 10.17
CA PHE A 260 12.49 -6.26 9.38
C PHE A 260 12.96 -7.45 10.23
N SER A 261 13.65 -7.22 11.35
CA SER A 261 14.00 -8.30 12.27
C SER A 261 12.76 -8.90 12.95
N GLU A 262 11.80 -8.06 13.36
CA GLU A 262 10.54 -8.47 13.95
C GLU A 262 9.64 -9.22 12.96
N LEU A 263 9.55 -8.77 11.73
CA LEU A 263 8.82 -9.48 10.68
C LEU A 263 9.37 -10.90 10.49
N ARG A 264 10.71 -11.05 10.42
CA ARG A 264 11.36 -12.37 10.34
C ARG A 264 11.07 -13.22 11.58
N ARG A 265 11.22 -12.65 12.77
CA ARG A 265 10.97 -13.35 14.05
C ARG A 265 9.54 -13.89 14.14
N ARG A 266 8.58 -13.17 13.54
CA ARG A 266 7.16 -13.52 13.52
C ARG A 266 6.76 -14.37 12.30
N ASN A 267 7.71 -14.78 11.45
CA ASN A 267 7.47 -15.51 10.21
C ASN A 267 6.51 -14.77 9.23
N ILE A 268 6.54 -13.43 9.23
CA ILE A 268 5.77 -12.61 8.30
C ILE A 268 6.62 -12.42 7.03
N GLU A 269 6.34 -13.21 6.02
CA GLU A 269 7.06 -13.24 4.75
C GLU A 269 6.18 -12.70 3.61
N VAL A 270 6.27 -11.41 3.36
CA VAL A 270 5.47 -10.70 2.35
C VAL A 270 6.35 -9.82 1.47
N PRO A 271 5.90 -9.41 0.27
CA PRO A 271 6.58 -8.41 -0.54
C PRO A 271 6.72 -7.09 0.23
N ALA A 272 7.90 -6.49 0.17
CA ALA A 272 8.16 -5.15 0.69
C ALA A 272 8.46 -4.22 -0.48
N GLN A 273 7.61 -3.20 -0.68
CA GLN A 273 7.69 -2.29 -1.82
C GLN A 273 8.27 -0.96 -1.39
N LEU A 274 9.39 -0.60 -1.98
CA LEU A 274 10.01 0.70 -1.82
C LEU A 274 9.11 1.76 -2.48
N GLU A 275 8.85 2.84 -1.76
CA GLU A 275 8.08 3.99 -2.19
C GLU A 275 8.88 5.29 -2.05
N ASP A 276 8.41 6.34 -2.73
CA ASP A 276 9.00 7.68 -2.75
C ASP A 276 10.49 7.65 -3.15
N LEU A 277 10.78 6.80 -4.14
CA LEU A 277 12.10 6.71 -4.73
C LEU A 277 12.29 7.86 -5.71
N THR A 278 13.40 8.58 -5.55
CA THR A 278 13.89 9.46 -6.61
C THR A 278 14.79 8.65 -7.54
N VAL A 279 14.73 8.92 -8.84
CA VAL A 279 15.55 8.22 -9.85
C VAL A 279 17.05 8.26 -9.48
N SER A 280 17.48 9.30 -8.78
CA SER A 280 18.86 9.45 -8.30
C SER A 280 19.22 8.51 -7.12
N THR A 281 18.23 7.95 -6.41
CA THR A 281 18.45 7.00 -5.30
C THR A 281 18.36 5.55 -5.75
N LEU A 282 17.85 5.30 -6.95
CA LEU A 282 17.78 3.98 -7.56
C LEU A 282 19.13 3.66 -8.23
N VAL A 283 19.93 2.83 -7.58
CA VAL A 283 21.13 2.27 -8.21
C VAL A 283 20.71 0.96 -8.86
N PRO A 284 20.78 0.84 -10.20
CA PRO A 284 20.53 -0.44 -10.87
C PRO A 284 21.47 -1.51 -10.31
N TYR A 285 20.95 -2.68 -10.00
CA TYR A 285 21.76 -3.81 -9.60
C TYR A 285 22.62 -4.26 -10.79
N THR A 286 23.87 -3.82 -10.82
CA THR A 286 24.85 -4.35 -11.78
C THR A 286 25.32 -5.70 -11.24
N HIS A 287 24.93 -6.79 -11.89
CA HIS A 287 25.53 -8.10 -11.64
C HIS A 287 27.07 -7.96 -11.72
N PRO A 288 27.83 -8.40 -10.71
CA PRO A 288 29.26 -8.59 -10.92
C PRO A 288 29.38 -9.63 -12.04
N ARG A 289 29.92 -9.19 -13.18
CA ARG A 289 30.30 -10.13 -14.24
C ARG A 289 31.36 -11.05 -13.60
N HIS A 290 31.02 -12.32 -13.50
CA HIS A 290 32.04 -13.33 -13.20
C HIS A 290 33.11 -13.24 -14.29
N GLN A 291 34.28 -12.71 -13.91
CA GLN A 291 35.50 -12.88 -14.67
C GLN A 291 36.05 -14.27 -14.39
#